data_aa599514ccd098fc1813a355d61541b5
#
_entry.id   aa599514ccd098fc1813a355d61541b5
#
_cell.length_a   1.000
_cell.length_b   1.000
_cell.length_c   1.000
_cell.angle_alpha   90.00
_cell.angle_beta   90.00
_cell.angle_gamma   90.00
#
_symmetry.space_group_name_H-M   'P 1'
#
loop_
_entity.id
_entity.type
_entity.pdbx_description
1 polymer ?
#
loop_
_entity_poly.entity_id
_entity_poly.type
_entity_poly.pdbx_seq_one_letter_code
_entity_poly.pdbx_strand_id
1 'polypeptide(L)'
;EMEHFRSMQAGGSLQEETAELPKQSGLSKGKLLALAFAGAQASFPKKMPTIDELQQTAKWMYRYRPKQYEMLENAFCAVWDDLVCFPVKCRVSYEDSWMEERTYGGKRGHEGTDLMPPTNQRGFYPVFSATAGTVEHMGWLQKGGWRIGIRSKQGGYFYYAHLSEYAPGMEEGKTVEAGEMLGYMGDSGYGEEGTVGQFAVHLHFGIYIQTADGREVSVDPYWILKGLEGEP
;
A
#
# COMPACT_ATOMS: atom_id res chain seq x y z
N GLU A 1 -7.49 15.17 -10.35
CA GLU A 1 -6.09 15.10 -9.86
C GLU A 1 -5.93 14.10 -8.71
N MET A 2 -6.78 14.15 -7.66
CA MET A 2 -6.73 13.21 -6.52
C MET A 2 -6.96 11.75 -6.92
N GLU A 3 -7.88 11.48 -7.84
CA GLU A 3 -8.18 10.12 -8.31
C GLU A 3 -6.98 9.51 -9.05
N HIS A 4 -6.35 10.27 -9.94
CA HIS A 4 -5.14 9.81 -10.64
C HIS A 4 -3.98 9.54 -9.69
N PHE A 5 -3.82 10.34 -8.63
CA PHE A 5 -2.83 10.08 -7.60
C PHE A 5 -3.16 8.79 -6.83
N ARG A 6 -4.40 8.63 -6.38
CA ARG A 6 -4.82 7.48 -5.58
C ARG A 6 -4.76 6.16 -6.34
N SER A 7 -4.94 6.18 -7.67
CA SER A 7 -4.84 4.98 -8.51
C SER A 7 -3.43 4.39 -8.58
N MET A 8 -2.39 5.13 -8.23
CA MET A 8 -0.98 4.69 -8.21
C MET A 8 -0.52 3.93 -9.47
N GLN A 9 -1.10 4.24 -10.63
CA GLN A 9 -0.87 3.56 -11.92
C GLN A 9 0.52 3.85 -12.50
N ALA A 10 1.56 3.55 -11.73
CA ALA A 10 2.92 3.49 -12.26
C ALA A 10 3.10 2.16 -12.98
N GLY A 11 2.86 2.13 -14.29
CA GLY A 11 2.99 0.92 -15.11
C GLY A 11 4.38 0.28 -15.00
N GLY A 12 4.48 -1.02 -15.31
CA GLY A 12 5.70 -1.82 -15.11
C GLY A 12 6.95 -1.19 -15.72
N SER A 13 6.88 -0.65 -16.94
CA SER A 13 8.00 0.06 -17.57
C SER A 13 8.48 1.27 -16.76
N LEU A 14 7.57 2.06 -16.20
CA LEU A 14 7.92 3.20 -15.35
C LEU A 14 8.62 2.75 -14.06
N GLN A 15 8.17 1.66 -13.47
CA GLN A 15 8.77 1.10 -12.26
C GLN A 15 10.17 0.52 -12.53
N GLU A 16 10.35 -0.21 -13.63
CA GLU A 16 11.64 -0.74 -14.07
C GLU A 16 12.65 0.39 -14.35
N GLU A 17 12.23 1.42 -15.10
CA GLU A 17 13.06 2.60 -15.38
C GLU A 17 13.43 3.35 -14.08
N THR A 18 12.55 3.33 -13.06
CA THR A 18 12.79 3.98 -11.78
C THR A 18 13.79 3.21 -10.92
N ALA A 19 13.97 1.91 -11.10
CA ALA A 19 14.78 1.06 -10.21
C ALA A 19 16.27 1.48 -10.15
N GLU A 20 16.87 1.93 -11.24
CA GLU A 20 18.28 2.35 -11.31
C GLU A 20 18.52 3.84 -11.02
N LEU A 21 17.49 4.66 -11.10
CA LEU A 21 17.62 6.12 -10.94
C LEU A 21 18.01 6.58 -9.52
N PRO A 22 17.61 5.92 -8.41
CA PRO A 22 18.06 6.30 -7.08
C PRO A 22 19.58 6.30 -6.93
N LYS A 23 20.27 5.33 -7.54
CA LYS A 23 21.75 5.25 -7.52
C LYS A 23 22.41 6.41 -8.26
N GLN A 24 21.77 6.93 -9.31
CA GLN A 24 22.31 7.99 -10.15
C GLN A 24 21.96 9.40 -9.63
N SER A 25 20.77 9.57 -9.09
CA SER A 25 20.23 10.86 -8.67
C SER A 25 20.42 11.18 -7.19
N GLY A 26 20.61 10.15 -6.34
CA GLY A 26 20.60 10.28 -4.89
C GLY A 26 19.21 10.54 -4.29
N LEU A 27 18.13 10.46 -5.10
CA LEU A 27 16.74 10.58 -4.65
C LEU A 27 16.13 9.21 -4.44
N SER A 28 15.20 9.11 -3.50
CA SER A 28 14.44 7.87 -3.29
C SER A 28 13.46 7.60 -4.43
N LYS A 29 12.95 6.36 -4.52
CA LYS A 29 11.93 5.96 -5.52
C LYS A 29 10.69 6.83 -5.42
N GLY A 30 10.18 7.07 -4.21
CA GLY A 30 9.02 7.92 -3.96
C GLY A 30 9.22 9.35 -4.45
N LYS A 31 10.38 9.96 -4.18
CA LYS A 31 10.72 11.32 -4.67
C LYS A 31 10.79 11.39 -6.18
N LEU A 32 11.39 10.41 -6.82
CA LEU A 32 11.49 10.36 -8.28
C LEU A 32 10.10 10.25 -8.92
N LEU A 33 9.24 9.39 -8.40
CA LEU A 33 7.86 9.23 -8.87
C LEU A 33 7.00 10.48 -8.60
N ALA A 34 7.18 11.14 -7.45
CA ALA A 34 6.50 12.40 -7.14
C ALA A 34 6.86 13.51 -8.16
N LEU A 35 8.15 13.63 -8.51
CA LEU A 35 8.62 14.58 -9.53
C LEU A 35 8.10 14.24 -10.92
N ALA A 36 8.13 12.95 -11.30
CA ALA A 36 7.62 12.50 -12.58
C ALA A 36 6.12 12.80 -12.72
N PHE A 37 5.35 12.50 -11.67
CA PHE A 37 3.91 12.78 -11.60
C PHE A 37 3.61 14.30 -11.67
N ALA A 38 4.36 15.12 -10.92
CA ALA A 38 4.21 16.58 -10.93
C ALA A 38 4.54 17.18 -12.30
N GLY A 39 5.61 16.71 -12.93
CA GLY A 39 6.04 17.16 -14.27
C GLY A 39 5.06 16.78 -15.38
N ALA A 40 4.35 15.67 -15.22
CA ALA A 40 3.31 15.19 -16.13
C ALA A 40 1.90 15.74 -15.80
N GLN A 41 1.80 16.90 -15.14
CA GLN A 41 0.54 17.56 -14.81
C GLN A 41 -0.42 16.70 -13.95
N ALA A 42 0.12 16.13 -12.88
CA ALA A 42 -0.60 15.25 -11.95
C ALA A 42 -1.19 13.99 -12.62
N SER A 43 -0.38 13.35 -13.44
CA SER A 43 -0.62 12.03 -14.01
C SER A 43 0.66 11.19 -14.01
N PHE A 44 0.54 9.87 -14.08
CA PHE A 44 1.73 9.03 -14.28
C PHE A 44 2.19 9.09 -15.74
N PRO A 45 3.45 9.47 -16.02
CA PRO A 45 3.95 9.48 -17.39
C PRO A 45 4.15 8.04 -17.90
N LYS A 46 4.06 7.85 -19.21
CA LYS A 46 4.30 6.54 -19.83
C LYS A 46 5.77 6.10 -19.78
N LYS A 47 6.68 7.05 -19.64
CA LYS A 47 8.11 6.85 -19.57
C LYS A 47 8.70 7.76 -18.49
N MET A 48 9.73 7.29 -17.81
CA MET A 48 10.41 8.07 -16.77
C MET A 48 11.13 9.28 -17.39
N PRO A 49 10.91 10.51 -16.89
CA PRO A 49 11.67 11.68 -17.33
C PRO A 49 13.17 11.53 -17.02
N THR A 50 13.99 12.21 -17.78
CA THR A 50 15.43 12.29 -17.53
C THR A 50 15.73 12.98 -16.19
N ILE A 51 16.92 12.75 -15.64
CA ILE A 51 17.35 13.40 -14.39
C ILE A 51 17.30 14.93 -14.51
N ASP A 52 17.70 15.49 -15.66
CA ASP A 52 17.64 16.92 -15.90
C ASP A 52 16.21 17.47 -15.88
N GLU A 53 15.26 16.77 -16.50
CA GLU A 53 13.85 17.14 -16.49
C GLU A 53 13.26 17.05 -15.06
N LEU A 54 13.61 16.02 -14.31
CA LEU A 54 13.21 15.88 -12.90
C LEU A 54 13.78 17.02 -12.04
N GLN A 55 15.05 17.40 -12.24
CA GLN A 55 15.66 18.52 -11.54
C GLN A 55 15.01 19.87 -11.89
N GLN A 56 14.65 20.08 -13.16
CA GLN A 56 13.90 21.27 -13.58
C GLN A 56 12.52 21.32 -12.93
N THR A 57 11.81 20.19 -12.91
CA THR A 57 10.53 20.07 -12.22
C THR A 57 10.67 20.38 -10.72
N ALA A 58 11.69 19.82 -10.05
CA ALA A 58 11.95 20.09 -8.65
C ALA A 58 12.19 21.60 -8.38
N LYS A 59 13.06 22.23 -9.17
CA LYS A 59 13.34 23.68 -9.06
C LYS A 59 12.06 24.52 -9.21
N TRP A 60 11.22 24.14 -10.18
CA TRP A 60 9.95 24.84 -10.40
C TRP A 60 8.99 24.65 -9.24
N MET A 61 8.81 23.41 -8.78
CA MET A 61 7.90 23.07 -7.68
C MET A 61 8.32 23.75 -6.38
N TYR A 62 9.61 23.70 -5.99
CA TYR A 62 10.11 24.38 -4.79
C TYR A 62 9.94 25.89 -4.85
N ARG A 63 10.05 26.49 -6.02
CA ARG A 63 9.92 27.95 -6.18
C ARG A 63 8.46 28.42 -6.15
N TYR A 64 7.54 27.69 -6.78
CA TYR A 64 6.19 28.18 -7.04
C TYR A 64 5.10 27.41 -6.29
N ARG A 65 5.35 26.18 -5.86
CA ARG A 65 4.38 25.29 -5.23
C ARG A 65 5.00 24.47 -4.07
N PRO A 66 5.78 25.07 -3.15
CA PRO A 66 6.56 24.30 -2.17
C PRO A 66 5.70 23.42 -1.26
N LYS A 67 4.60 23.95 -0.73
CA LYS A 67 3.70 23.19 0.15
C LYS A 67 3.04 22.02 -0.57
N GLN A 68 2.56 22.23 -1.78
CA GLN A 68 1.92 21.18 -2.58
C GLN A 68 2.95 20.09 -2.95
N TYR A 69 4.18 20.49 -3.24
CA TYR A 69 5.24 19.54 -3.54
C TYR A 69 5.63 18.71 -2.32
N GLU A 70 5.82 19.33 -1.16
CA GLU A 70 6.11 18.64 0.10
C GLU A 70 5.03 17.59 0.42
N MET A 71 3.76 17.95 0.29
CA MET A 71 2.65 17.03 0.51
C MET A 71 2.67 15.86 -0.48
N LEU A 72 2.91 16.14 -1.76
CA LEU A 72 2.99 15.12 -2.80
C LEU A 72 4.19 14.20 -2.55
N GLU A 73 5.36 14.76 -2.28
CA GLU A 73 6.58 14.01 -1.96
C GLU A 73 6.36 13.09 -0.76
N ASN A 74 5.81 13.61 0.34
CA ASN A 74 5.53 12.82 1.53
C ASN A 74 4.57 11.66 1.25
N ALA A 75 3.50 11.90 0.48
CA ALA A 75 2.54 10.86 0.13
C ALA A 75 3.15 9.77 -0.75
N PHE A 76 3.98 10.14 -1.75
CA PHE A 76 4.69 9.16 -2.57
C PHE A 76 5.73 8.37 -1.78
N CYS A 77 6.50 9.02 -0.91
CA CYS A 77 7.50 8.36 -0.08
C CYS A 77 6.83 7.40 0.93
N ALA A 78 5.72 7.81 1.54
CA ALA A 78 4.96 6.97 2.46
C ALA A 78 4.46 5.66 1.83
N VAL A 79 4.29 5.63 0.51
CA VAL A 79 3.83 4.46 -0.24
C VAL A 79 5.00 3.71 -0.88
N TRP A 80 5.84 4.40 -1.68
CA TRP A 80 6.84 3.76 -2.52
C TRP A 80 8.19 3.51 -1.85
N ASP A 81 8.52 4.23 -0.78
CA ASP A 81 9.77 4.03 -0.05
C ASP A 81 9.58 3.19 1.21
N ASP A 82 8.40 3.25 1.83
CA ASP A 82 8.12 2.50 3.04
C ASP A 82 7.63 1.06 2.77
N LEU A 83 6.99 0.81 1.62
CA LEU A 83 6.59 -0.53 1.22
C LEU A 83 7.79 -1.23 0.56
N VAL A 84 8.42 -2.15 1.29
CA VAL A 84 9.69 -2.76 0.90
C VAL A 84 9.66 -4.28 0.73
N CYS A 85 8.57 -4.94 1.12
CA CYS A 85 8.41 -6.37 0.86
C CYS A 85 6.96 -6.77 0.58
N PHE A 86 6.80 -7.85 -0.15
CA PHE A 86 5.49 -8.42 -0.45
C PHE A 86 4.88 -9.03 0.82
N PRO A 87 3.59 -8.77 1.14
CA PRO A 87 3.01 -9.14 2.43
C PRO A 87 2.79 -10.65 2.63
N VAL A 88 3.06 -11.48 1.63
CA VAL A 88 2.97 -12.93 1.70
C VAL A 88 4.10 -13.60 0.93
N LYS A 89 4.56 -14.77 1.37
CA LYS A 89 5.66 -15.52 0.73
C LYS A 89 5.18 -16.70 -0.11
N CYS A 90 3.88 -16.95 -0.17
CA CYS A 90 3.31 -17.94 -1.08
C CYS A 90 2.91 -17.30 -2.40
N ARG A 91 2.77 -18.13 -3.45
CA ARG A 91 2.16 -17.66 -4.70
C ARG A 91 0.70 -17.28 -4.45
N VAL A 92 0.31 -16.11 -4.87
CA VAL A 92 -1.07 -15.63 -4.80
C VAL A 92 -1.55 -15.18 -6.17
N SER A 93 -2.87 -15.18 -6.38
CA SER A 93 -3.51 -14.49 -7.50
C SER A 93 -4.22 -13.25 -6.98
N TYR A 94 -4.17 -12.17 -7.74
CA TYR A 94 -4.88 -10.93 -7.43
C TYR A 94 -5.08 -10.11 -8.69
N GLU A 95 -6.10 -9.26 -8.65
CA GLU A 95 -6.51 -8.40 -9.76
C GLU A 95 -6.60 -6.96 -9.28
N ASP A 96 -6.57 -6.02 -10.22
CA ASP A 96 -6.86 -4.61 -9.94
C ASP A 96 -8.37 -4.46 -9.71
N SER A 97 -8.76 -4.54 -8.45
CA SER A 97 -10.14 -4.41 -8.00
C SER A 97 -10.36 -3.20 -7.08
N TRP A 98 -9.37 -2.27 -7.06
CA TRP A 98 -9.48 -1.07 -6.25
C TRP A 98 -10.65 -0.20 -6.71
N MET A 99 -11.45 0.27 -5.74
CA MET A 99 -12.69 1.02 -5.95
C MET A 99 -13.82 0.27 -6.69
N GLU A 100 -13.68 -1.03 -6.99
CA GLU A 100 -14.83 -1.83 -7.41
C GLU A 100 -15.94 -1.83 -6.36
N GLU A 101 -17.19 -1.86 -6.81
CA GLU A 101 -18.35 -1.81 -5.92
C GLU A 101 -18.43 -3.06 -5.04
N ARG A 102 -18.48 -2.86 -3.73
CA ARG A 102 -18.79 -3.87 -2.72
C ARG A 102 -20.15 -3.56 -2.10
N THR A 103 -20.95 -4.58 -1.87
CA THR A 103 -22.35 -4.44 -1.41
C THR A 103 -22.56 -4.79 0.06
N TYR A 104 -21.69 -5.63 0.65
CA TYR A 104 -21.82 -5.98 2.08
C TYR A 104 -21.66 -4.74 2.98
N GLY A 105 -22.67 -4.51 3.82
CA GLY A 105 -22.69 -3.33 4.71
C GLY A 105 -22.94 -2.01 4.01
N GLY A 106 -23.59 -2.03 2.82
CA GLY A 106 -23.90 -0.89 1.97
C GLY A 106 -22.92 -0.73 0.80
N LYS A 107 -23.30 0.10 -0.18
CA LYS A 107 -22.46 0.40 -1.33
C LYS A 107 -21.20 1.15 -0.91
N ARG A 108 -20.04 0.62 -1.30
CA ARG A 108 -18.72 1.22 -1.05
C ARG A 108 -17.73 0.78 -2.12
N GLY A 109 -16.65 1.53 -2.30
CA GLY A 109 -15.52 1.06 -3.08
C GLY A 109 -14.69 0.03 -2.31
N HIS A 110 -14.00 -0.84 -3.02
CA HIS A 110 -12.99 -1.76 -2.48
C HIS A 110 -11.68 -1.01 -2.24
N GLU A 111 -11.34 -0.72 -1.00
CA GLU A 111 -10.18 0.11 -0.63
C GLU A 111 -8.93 -0.74 -0.37
N GLY A 112 -8.57 -1.61 -1.32
CA GLY A 112 -7.43 -2.51 -1.20
C GLY A 112 -7.32 -3.48 -2.37
N THR A 113 -6.47 -4.48 -2.19
CA THR A 113 -6.26 -5.60 -3.11
C THR A 113 -6.42 -6.91 -2.34
N ASP A 114 -7.21 -7.85 -2.87
CA ASP A 114 -7.45 -9.16 -2.28
C ASP A 114 -6.42 -10.16 -2.82
N LEU A 115 -5.51 -10.64 -1.96
CA LEU A 115 -4.47 -11.61 -2.30
C LEU A 115 -4.97 -13.03 -2.00
N MET A 116 -5.32 -13.76 -3.05
CA MET A 116 -5.92 -15.10 -2.98
C MET A 116 -4.83 -16.18 -2.95
N PRO A 117 -4.75 -17.01 -1.89
CA PRO A 117 -3.77 -18.09 -1.79
C PRO A 117 -4.14 -19.29 -2.69
N PRO A 118 -3.21 -20.24 -2.93
CA PRO A 118 -3.46 -21.40 -3.81
C PRO A 118 -4.57 -22.33 -3.32
N THR A 119 -4.83 -22.39 -2.01
CA THR A 119 -5.87 -23.24 -1.42
C THR A 119 -6.69 -22.48 -0.38
N ASN A 120 -7.94 -22.86 -0.22
CA ASN A 120 -8.88 -22.22 0.72
C ASN A 120 -8.68 -22.76 2.17
N GLN A 121 -7.44 -22.66 2.71
CA GLN A 121 -7.07 -23.14 4.04
C GLN A 121 -6.88 -22.00 5.02
N ARG A 122 -7.84 -21.79 5.92
CA ARG A 122 -7.75 -20.82 7.02
C ARG A 122 -6.59 -21.15 7.96
N GLY A 123 -5.80 -20.14 8.35
CA GLY A 123 -4.70 -20.31 9.29
C GLY A 123 -3.45 -20.98 8.74
N PHE A 124 -3.37 -21.17 7.44
CA PHE A 124 -2.24 -21.88 6.83
C PHE A 124 -1.16 -20.94 6.26
N TYR A 125 -1.55 -19.84 5.65
CA TYR A 125 -0.63 -18.94 4.95
C TYR A 125 -0.22 -17.77 5.85
N PRO A 126 1.08 -17.65 6.19
CA PRO A 126 1.53 -16.55 7.04
C PRO A 126 1.49 -15.21 6.29
N VAL A 127 1.15 -14.16 7.04
CA VAL A 127 1.11 -12.77 6.61
C VAL A 127 2.26 -12.02 7.28
N PHE A 128 2.96 -11.20 6.50
CA PHE A 128 4.13 -10.46 6.94
C PHE A 128 3.91 -8.96 6.79
N SER A 129 4.58 -8.16 7.63
CA SER A 129 4.58 -6.71 7.46
C SER A 129 5.29 -6.32 6.17
N ALA A 130 4.62 -5.56 5.33
CA ALA A 130 5.20 -5.02 4.09
C ALA A 130 6.15 -3.84 4.36
N THR A 131 6.13 -3.31 5.58
CA THR A 131 6.89 -2.13 6.01
C THR A 131 7.43 -2.30 7.42
N ALA A 132 8.49 -1.58 7.75
CA ALA A 132 8.84 -1.33 9.14
C ALA A 132 7.95 -0.23 9.73
N GLY A 133 7.51 -0.38 10.97
CA GLY A 133 6.62 0.60 11.59
C GLY A 133 6.10 0.20 12.95
N THR A 134 5.01 0.81 13.36
CA THR A 134 4.35 0.53 14.63
C THR A 134 2.95 -0.02 14.41
N VAL A 135 2.59 -1.06 15.14
CA VAL A 135 1.22 -1.56 15.19
C VAL A 135 0.33 -0.46 15.77
N GLU A 136 -0.42 0.22 14.92
CA GLU A 136 -1.27 1.34 15.33
C GLU A 136 -2.63 0.85 15.79
N HIS A 137 -3.18 -0.11 15.06
CA HIS A 137 -4.47 -0.71 15.40
C HIS A 137 -4.49 -2.19 15.13
N MET A 138 -5.12 -2.96 16.02
CA MET A 138 -5.47 -4.35 15.77
C MET A 138 -6.81 -4.70 16.42
N GLY A 139 -7.35 -5.90 16.19
CA GLY A 139 -8.63 -6.35 16.72
C GLY A 139 -9.69 -6.50 15.64
N TRP A 140 -10.94 -6.63 16.06
CA TRP A 140 -12.07 -6.92 15.20
C TRP A 140 -12.69 -5.68 14.58
N LEU A 141 -12.99 -5.77 13.29
CA LEU A 141 -13.91 -4.86 12.58
C LEU A 141 -14.99 -5.70 11.87
N GLN A 142 -16.22 -5.24 11.90
CA GLN A 142 -17.36 -5.96 11.31
C GLN A 142 -17.12 -6.38 9.84
N LYS A 143 -16.48 -5.51 9.04
CA LYS A 143 -16.17 -5.79 7.62
C LYS A 143 -14.84 -6.52 7.47
N GLY A 144 -13.80 -6.06 8.14
CA GLY A 144 -12.43 -6.57 7.98
C GLY A 144 -12.10 -7.81 8.82
N GLY A 145 -12.97 -8.20 9.75
CA GLY A 145 -12.68 -9.30 10.69
C GLY A 145 -11.50 -8.96 11.61
N TRP A 146 -10.69 -9.95 11.94
CA TRP A 146 -9.42 -9.73 12.63
C TRP A 146 -8.47 -8.99 11.69
N ARG A 147 -8.06 -7.80 12.11
CA ARG A 147 -7.20 -6.93 11.31
C ARG A 147 -6.04 -6.38 12.13
N ILE A 148 -4.96 -6.04 11.44
CA ILE A 148 -3.83 -5.32 11.99
C ILE A 148 -3.43 -4.22 11.01
N GLY A 149 -3.09 -3.05 11.53
CA GLY A 149 -2.63 -1.90 10.75
C GLY A 149 -1.29 -1.41 11.25
N ILE A 150 -0.34 -1.22 10.35
CA ILE A 150 1.00 -0.76 10.63
C ILE A 150 1.17 0.67 10.14
N ARG A 151 1.52 1.60 11.03
CA ARG A 151 1.92 2.96 10.68
C ARG A 151 3.41 2.98 10.37
N SER A 152 3.76 3.28 9.14
CA SER A 152 5.15 3.36 8.68
C SER A 152 5.83 4.66 9.12
N LYS A 153 7.15 4.72 8.96
CA LYS A 153 7.97 5.86 9.37
C LYS A 153 7.57 7.17 8.67
N GLN A 154 7.18 7.10 7.41
CA GLN A 154 6.78 8.28 6.61
C GLN A 154 5.26 8.53 6.64
N GLY A 155 4.52 7.79 7.48
CA GLY A 155 3.11 8.04 7.78
C GLY A 155 2.11 7.25 6.92
N GLY A 156 2.56 6.34 6.06
CA GLY A 156 1.68 5.38 5.38
C GLY A 156 1.03 4.43 6.39
N TYR A 157 -0.24 4.11 6.20
CA TYR A 157 -0.94 3.12 7.00
C TYR A 157 -1.21 1.88 6.16
N PHE A 158 -0.57 0.77 6.53
CA PHE A 158 -0.64 -0.52 5.84
C PHE A 158 -1.59 -1.43 6.59
N TYR A 159 -2.68 -1.81 5.95
CA TYR A 159 -3.81 -2.52 6.53
C TYR A 159 -3.88 -3.96 6.04
N TYR A 160 -3.98 -4.89 6.99
CA TYR A 160 -4.05 -6.34 6.76
C TYR A 160 -5.31 -6.86 7.43
N ALA A 161 -6.25 -7.38 6.65
CA ALA A 161 -7.55 -7.82 7.15
C ALA A 161 -7.89 -9.27 6.79
N HIS A 162 -8.99 -9.74 7.34
CA HIS A 162 -9.48 -11.12 7.25
C HIS A 162 -8.54 -12.17 7.85
N LEU A 163 -7.70 -11.78 8.82
CA LEU A 163 -6.80 -12.72 9.49
C LEU A 163 -7.57 -13.80 10.24
N SER A 164 -6.97 -15.00 10.36
CA SER A 164 -7.47 -16.07 11.22
C SER A 164 -7.00 -15.93 12.64
N GLU A 165 -5.74 -15.51 12.81
CA GLU A 165 -5.08 -15.30 14.09
C GLU A 165 -3.86 -14.38 13.93
N TYR A 166 -3.44 -13.77 15.03
CA TYR A 166 -2.21 -12.96 15.08
C TYR A 166 -1.01 -13.83 15.41
N ALA A 167 0.16 -13.37 14.99
CA ALA A 167 1.42 -13.95 15.46
C ALA A 167 1.60 -13.72 16.96
N PRO A 168 2.27 -14.64 17.68
CA PRO A 168 2.50 -14.47 19.10
C PRO A 168 3.19 -13.15 19.45
N GLY A 169 2.68 -12.47 20.47
CA GLY A 169 3.25 -11.19 20.95
C GLY A 169 2.93 -9.98 20.08
N MET A 170 1.94 -10.07 19.17
CA MET A 170 1.40 -8.88 18.50
C MET A 170 0.48 -8.11 19.45
N GLU A 171 0.74 -6.82 19.57
CA GLU A 171 -0.04 -5.88 20.39
C GLU A 171 0.05 -4.47 19.82
N GLU A 172 -0.92 -3.63 20.09
CA GLU A 172 -0.88 -2.21 19.70
C GLU A 172 0.31 -1.51 20.38
N GLY A 173 1.01 -0.67 19.63
CA GLY A 173 2.24 0.00 20.06
C GLY A 173 3.53 -0.79 19.80
N LYS A 174 3.46 -2.09 19.45
CA LYS A 174 4.65 -2.86 19.10
C LYS A 174 5.29 -2.32 17.82
N THR A 175 6.62 -2.15 17.84
CA THR A 175 7.40 -1.91 16.62
C THR A 175 7.64 -3.23 15.89
N VAL A 176 7.45 -3.24 14.59
CA VAL A 176 7.69 -4.37 13.70
C VAL A 176 8.66 -3.98 12.58
N GLU A 177 9.45 -4.95 12.16
CA GLU A 177 10.31 -4.82 10.98
C GLU A 177 9.56 -5.25 9.71
N ALA A 178 10.01 -4.77 8.56
CA ALA A 178 9.53 -5.29 7.28
C ALA A 178 9.86 -6.79 7.17
N GLY A 179 8.90 -7.60 6.75
CA GLY A 179 9.01 -9.06 6.70
C GLY A 179 8.81 -9.76 8.05
N GLU A 180 8.50 -9.05 9.13
CA GLU A 180 8.07 -9.66 10.40
C GLU A 180 6.67 -10.27 10.25
N MET A 181 6.48 -11.48 10.80
CA MET A 181 5.18 -12.18 10.72
C MET A 181 4.13 -11.48 11.59
N LEU A 182 3.01 -11.11 10.99
CA LEU A 182 1.88 -10.45 11.67
C LEU A 182 0.79 -11.45 12.11
N GLY A 183 0.62 -12.55 11.39
CA GLY A 183 -0.44 -13.52 11.62
C GLY A 183 -0.61 -14.47 10.44
N TYR A 184 -1.81 -15.00 10.27
CA TYR A 184 -2.14 -15.93 9.20
C TYR A 184 -3.39 -15.48 8.45
N MET A 185 -3.44 -15.77 7.14
CA MET A 185 -4.63 -15.53 6.33
C MET A 185 -5.85 -16.29 6.85
N GLY A 186 -6.99 -15.67 6.75
CA GLY A 186 -8.27 -16.25 7.09
C GLY A 186 -9.40 -15.79 6.19
N ASP A 187 -10.59 -15.88 6.73
CA ASP A 187 -11.85 -15.50 6.13
C ASP A 187 -12.78 -14.89 7.19
N SER A 188 -12.16 -14.23 8.19
CA SER A 188 -12.88 -13.57 9.28
C SER A 188 -13.49 -12.25 8.81
N GLY A 189 -14.65 -11.91 9.34
CA GLY A 189 -15.35 -10.67 9.02
C GLY A 189 -16.76 -10.90 8.48
N TYR A 190 -17.36 -9.83 8.00
CA TYR A 190 -18.73 -9.79 7.48
C TYR A 190 -19.77 -10.23 8.51
N GLY A 191 -19.59 -9.80 9.76
CA GLY A 191 -20.49 -10.10 10.85
C GLY A 191 -19.99 -9.64 12.23
N GLU A 192 -20.62 -10.19 13.28
CA GLU A 192 -20.18 -10.00 14.66
C GLU A 192 -18.81 -10.63 14.88
N GLU A 193 -18.16 -10.27 15.98
CA GLU A 193 -16.83 -10.79 16.32
C GLU A 193 -16.79 -12.32 16.29
N GLY A 194 -15.81 -12.88 15.59
CA GLY A 194 -15.66 -14.31 15.39
C GLY A 194 -16.36 -14.88 14.14
N THR A 195 -17.11 -14.07 13.37
CA THR A 195 -17.71 -14.53 12.11
C THR A 195 -16.65 -14.93 11.11
N VAL A 196 -16.77 -16.13 10.53
CA VAL A 196 -15.86 -16.71 9.53
C VAL A 196 -16.64 -17.47 8.45
N GLY A 197 -16.02 -17.80 7.34
CA GLY A 197 -16.59 -18.66 6.29
C GLY A 197 -17.61 -17.98 5.39
N GLN A 198 -17.70 -16.65 5.39
CA GLN A 198 -18.59 -15.89 4.51
C GLN A 198 -18.03 -15.71 3.09
N PHE A 199 -16.73 -15.91 2.92
CA PHE A 199 -15.98 -15.77 1.67
C PHE A 199 -14.74 -16.67 1.68
N ALA A 200 -14.07 -16.80 0.56
CA ALA A 200 -12.83 -17.59 0.46
C ALA A 200 -11.69 -16.94 1.27
N VAL A 201 -10.79 -17.78 1.80
CA VAL A 201 -9.57 -17.33 2.48
C VAL A 201 -8.76 -16.42 1.58
N HIS A 202 -8.41 -15.24 2.07
CA HIS A 202 -7.54 -14.28 1.40
C HIS A 202 -6.95 -13.27 2.39
N LEU A 203 -5.93 -12.55 1.95
CA LEU A 203 -5.50 -11.33 2.62
C LEU A 203 -6.08 -10.13 1.88
N HIS A 204 -6.93 -9.35 2.55
CA HIS A 204 -7.24 -8.01 2.09
C HIS A 204 -6.11 -7.07 2.54
N PHE A 205 -5.38 -6.51 1.57
CA PHE A 205 -4.27 -5.59 1.80
C PHE A 205 -4.65 -4.19 1.33
N GLY A 206 -4.63 -3.22 2.24
CA GLY A 206 -4.94 -1.81 1.98
C GLY A 206 -3.76 -0.90 2.30
N ILE A 207 -3.67 0.22 1.60
CA ILE A 207 -2.71 1.29 1.87
C ILE A 207 -3.48 2.60 2.00
N TYR A 208 -3.19 3.35 3.04
CA TYR A 208 -3.81 4.65 3.29
C TYR A 208 -2.75 5.71 3.55
N ILE A 209 -3.03 6.92 3.12
CA ILE A 209 -2.18 8.09 3.36
C ILE A 209 -3.01 9.20 3.99
N GLN A 210 -2.37 10.06 4.76
CA GLN A 210 -3.02 11.24 5.31
C GLN A 210 -3.02 12.38 4.29
N THR A 211 -4.19 12.99 4.14
CA THR A 211 -4.35 14.25 3.39
C THR A 211 -4.00 15.44 4.28
N ALA A 212 -3.85 16.63 3.68
CA ALA A 212 -3.51 17.86 4.40
C ALA A 212 -4.49 18.26 5.51
N ASP A 213 -5.74 17.84 5.40
CA ASP A 213 -6.78 18.08 6.39
C ASP A 213 -6.88 16.96 7.44
N GLY A 214 -5.90 16.04 7.45
CA GLY A 214 -5.77 14.96 8.43
C GLY A 214 -6.69 13.76 8.18
N ARG A 215 -7.45 13.72 7.07
CA ARG A 215 -8.22 12.54 6.70
C ARG A 215 -7.32 11.46 6.09
N GLU A 216 -7.64 10.21 6.35
CA GLU A 216 -7.03 9.10 5.64
C GLU A 216 -7.80 8.77 4.36
N VAL A 217 -7.07 8.53 3.29
CA VAL A 217 -7.61 8.10 2.00
C VAL A 217 -6.84 6.89 1.50
N SER A 218 -7.57 5.91 0.96
CA SER A 218 -6.96 4.73 0.37
C SER A 218 -6.25 5.09 -0.94
N VAL A 219 -5.16 4.40 -1.22
CA VAL A 219 -4.52 4.35 -2.54
C VAL A 219 -4.53 2.93 -3.05
N ASP A 220 -4.47 2.75 -4.37
CA ASP A 220 -4.49 1.44 -4.99
C ASP A 220 -3.18 0.67 -4.71
N PRO A 221 -3.24 -0.48 -4.00
CA PRO A 221 -2.06 -1.28 -3.74
C PRO A 221 -1.58 -2.10 -4.96
N TYR A 222 -2.45 -2.36 -5.94
CA TYR A 222 -2.19 -3.29 -7.04
C TYR A 222 -0.89 -3.01 -7.78
N TRP A 223 -0.72 -1.78 -8.26
CA TRP A 223 0.46 -1.40 -9.05
C TRP A 223 1.75 -1.43 -8.24
N ILE A 224 1.65 -1.14 -6.94
CA ILE A 224 2.79 -1.16 -6.03
C ILE A 224 3.23 -2.59 -5.74
N LEU A 225 2.26 -3.48 -5.47
CA LEU A 225 2.50 -4.91 -5.30
C LEU A 225 3.10 -5.56 -6.56
N LYS A 226 2.63 -5.14 -7.76
CA LYS A 226 3.23 -5.59 -9.02
C LYS A 226 4.72 -5.25 -9.15
N GLY A 227 5.14 -4.12 -8.61
CA GLY A 227 6.55 -3.73 -8.60
C GLY A 227 7.42 -4.52 -7.63
N LEU A 228 6.80 -5.22 -6.66
CA LEU A 228 7.49 -6.09 -5.70
C LEU A 228 7.46 -7.57 -6.09
N GLU A 229 6.70 -7.96 -7.11
CA GLU A 229 6.71 -9.33 -7.62
C GLU A 229 8.08 -9.66 -8.21
N GLY A 230 8.75 -10.63 -7.62
CA GLY A 230 10.04 -11.10 -8.09
C GLY A 230 11.27 -10.48 -7.41
N GLU A 231 11.09 -9.55 -6.48
CA GLU A 231 12.16 -9.19 -5.55
C GLU A 231 12.33 -10.31 -4.50
N PRO A 232 13.57 -10.83 -4.31
CA PRO A 232 13.84 -11.98 -3.46
C PRO A 232 13.66 -11.69 -1.96
#